data_9acb89d0bb3d202949538b06b84371c7
#
_entry.id   9acb89d0bb3d202949538b06b84371c7
#
_cell.length_a   1.000
_cell.length_b   1.000
_cell.length_c   1.000
_cell.angle_alpha   90.00
_cell.angle_beta   90.00
_cell.angle_gamma   90.00
#
_symmetry.space_group_name_H-M   'P 1'
#
loop_
_entity.id
_entity.type
_entity.pdbx_description
1 polymer ?
#
loop_
_entity_poly.entity_id
_entity_poly.type
_entity_poly.pdbx_seq_one_letter_code
_entity_poly.pdbx_strand_id
1 'polypeptide(L)'
;KALQIGGPLGGIVPIQKIEELTLDFESFNSAGFLLGHASFVSIPQSFPMIRYLEHLLKFTADESCGKCYPCRIGSHRGYELLKKSQHENFKIDRQLFDDLIETLELGSLCALGGGIPLPMKNAMNYFQEELKKHFKS
;
A
#
# COMPACT_ATOMS: atom_id res chain seq x y z
N LYS A 1 -8.89 9.53 8.62
CA LYS A 1 -7.64 10.15 8.19
C LYS A 1 -7.34 9.98 6.72
N ALA A 2 -7.92 8.97 6.11
CA ALA A 2 -7.79 8.70 4.67
C ALA A 2 -9.00 7.93 4.15
N LEU A 3 -9.14 7.93 2.83
CA LEU A 3 -10.00 7.02 2.09
C LEU A 3 -9.12 6.13 1.20
N GLN A 4 -9.35 4.82 1.22
CA GLN A 4 -8.89 3.98 0.11
C GLN A 4 -9.96 3.96 -0.97
N ILE A 5 -9.59 4.31 -2.17
CA ILE A 5 -10.50 4.46 -3.31
C ILE A 5 -10.05 3.53 -4.43
N GLY A 6 -11.01 2.78 -5.00
CA GLY A 6 -10.74 1.87 -6.11
C GLY A 6 -10.41 0.43 -5.73
N GLY A 7 -10.74 0.01 -4.50
CA GLY A 7 -10.50 -1.34 -3.99
C GLY A 7 -9.15 -1.52 -3.31
N PRO A 8 -8.76 -2.76 -2.95
CA PRO A 8 -7.53 -3.04 -2.21
C PRO A 8 -6.24 -2.61 -2.91
N LEU A 9 -6.27 -2.52 -4.24
CA LEU A 9 -5.15 -2.06 -5.07
C LEU A 9 -5.28 -0.58 -5.45
N GLY A 10 -6.32 0.10 -4.97
CA GLY A 10 -6.55 1.51 -5.20
C GLY A 10 -5.71 2.42 -4.31
N GLY A 11 -5.69 3.71 -4.62
CA GLY A 11 -4.90 4.69 -3.87
C GLY A 11 -5.40 4.92 -2.45
N ILE A 12 -4.48 5.21 -1.53
CA ILE A 12 -4.80 5.73 -0.19
C ILE A 12 -4.72 7.25 -0.25
N VAL A 13 -5.89 7.88 -0.29
CA VAL A 13 -6.03 9.34 -0.39
C VAL A 13 -6.14 9.93 1.01
N PRO A 14 -5.17 10.75 1.46
CA PRO A 14 -5.27 11.42 2.75
C PRO A 14 -6.40 12.45 2.73
N ILE A 15 -7.03 12.68 3.88
CA ILE A 15 -8.20 13.56 3.99
C ILE A 15 -7.95 14.96 3.41
N GLN A 16 -6.73 15.48 3.56
CA GLN A 16 -6.33 16.80 3.06
C GLN A 16 -6.33 16.90 1.53
N LYS A 17 -6.23 15.77 0.84
CA LYS A 17 -6.21 15.72 -0.63
C LYS A 17 -7.58 15.48 -1.25
N ILE A 18 -8.57 15.05 -0.47
CA ILE A 18 -9.89 14.70 -1.00
C ILE A 18 -10.59 15.88 -1.64
N GLU A 19 -10.47 17.09 -1.05
CA GLU A 19 -11.10 18.30 -1.57
C GLU A 19 -10.47 18.81 -2.87
N GLU A 20 -9.26 18.37 -3.18
CA GLU A 20 -8.54 18.73 -4.42
C GLU A 20 -8.94 17.82 -5.61
N LEU A 21 -9.66 16.73 -5.36
CA LEU A 21 -9.99 15.72 -6.36
C LEU A 21 -11.41 15.87 -6.90
N THR A 22 -11.53 15.75 -8.21
CA THR A 22 -12.83 15.51 -8.89
C THR A 22 -12.99 14.02 -9.12
N LEU A 23 -14.23 13.50 -9.04
CA LEU A 23 -14.51 12.07 -9.26
C LEU A 23 -14.43 11.71 -10.74
N ASP A 24 -13.25 11.84 -11.30
CA ASP A 24 -12.91 11.44 -12.67
C ASP A 24 -11.51 10.79 -12.70
N PHE A 25 -11.24 10.05 -13.77
CA PHE A 25 -9.98 9.31 -13.90
C PHE A 25 -8.77 10.23 -14.05
N GLU A 26 -8.92 11.35 -14.76
CA GLU A 26 -7.84 12.30 -15.04
C GLU A 26 -7.37 12.99 -13.77
N SER A 27 -8.29 13.43 -12.93
CA SER A 27 -7.99 14.10 -11.65
C SER A 27 -7.23 13.14 -10.72
N PHE A 28 -7.72 11.90 -10.58
CA PHE A 28 -7.07 10.90 -9.74
C PHE A 28 -5.68 10.53 -10.24
N ASN A 29 -5.53 10.24 -11.54
CA ASN A 29 -4.24 9.89 -12.12
C ASN A 29 -3.22 11.02 -11.98
N SER A 30 -3.63 12.26 -12.26
CA SER A 30 -2.75 13.44 -12.14
C SER A 30 -2.26 13.67 -10.70
N ALA A 31 -3.09 13.30 -9.71
CA ALA A 31 -2.74 13.41 -8.28
C ALA A 31 -1.96 12.19 -7.74
N GLY A 32 -1.67 11.19 -8.58
CA GLY A 32 -0.94 9.98 -8.17
C GLY A 32 -1.80 8.96 -7.43
N PHE A 33 -3.12 8.95 -7.69
CA PHE A 33 -4.08 7.99 -7.16
C PHE A 33 -4.76 7.22 -8.30
N LEU A 34 -5.60 6.26 -7.94
CA LEU A 34 -6.38 5.49 -8.90
C LEU A 34 -7.85 5.44 -8.44
N LEU A 35 -8.75 5.87 -9.32
CA LEU A 35 -10.19 5.79 -9.05
C LEU A 35 -10.70 4.33 -9.10
N GLY A 36 -10.12 3.50 -9.96
CA GLY A 36 -10.49 2.09 -10.13
C GLY A 36 -11.99 1.93 -10.38
N HIS A 37 -12.63 1.04 -9.63
CA HIS A 37 -14.08 0.83 -9.68
C HIS A 37 -14.85 1.73 -8.69
N ALA A 38 -14.22 2.79 -8.21
CA ALA A 38 -14.82 3.84 -7.35
C ALA A 38 -15.46 3.32 -6.04
N SER A 39 -14.97 2.21 -5.47
CA SER A 39 -15.33 1.86 -4.09
C SER A 39 -14.56 2.71 -3.09
N PHE A 40 -15.17 2.95 -1.93
CA PHE A 40 -14.59 3.78 -0.87
C PHE A 40 -14.50 2.98 0.42
N VAL A 41 -13.32 2.96 1.02
CA VAL A 41 -13.11 2.42 2.37
C VAL A 41 -12.56 3.54 3.26
N SER A 42 -13.29 3.87 4.31
CA SER A 42 -12.87 4.87 5.29
C SER A 42 -11.82 4.29 6.25
N ILE A 43 -10.70 4.97 6.38
CA ILE A 43 -9.63 4.63 7.34
C ILE A 43 -9.75 5.62 8.50
N PRO A 44 -10.27 5.19 9.68
CA PRO A 44 -10.45 6.07 10.84
C PRO A 44 -9.14 6.64 11.36
N GLN A 45 -9.18 7.78 12.04
CA GLN A 45 -8.02 8.41 12.64
C GLN A 45 -7.28 7.48 13.61
N SER A 46 -8.03 6.69 14.39
CA SER A 46 -7.50 5.77 15.39
C SER A 46 -6.91 4.47 14.83
N PHE A 47 -7.19 4.14 13.54
CA PHE A 47 -6.71 2.89 12.95
C PHE A 47 -5.24 3.03 12.51
N PRO A 48 -4.31 2.18 13.00
CA PRO A 48 -2.90 2.30 12.63
C PRO A 48 -2.65 2.01 11.15
N MET A 49 -1.97 2.93 10.45
CA MET A 49 -1.67 2.77 9.03
C MET A 49 -0.84 1.51 8.75
N ILE A 50 0.11 1.20 9.62
CA ILE A 50 0.94 -0.03 9.47
C ILE A 50 0.09 -1.31 9.42
N ARG A 51 -0.99 -1.40 10.23
CA ARG A 51 -1.92 -2.54 10.20
C ARG A 51 -2.75 -2.57 8.92
N TYR A 52 -3.06 -1.39 8.37
CA TYR A 52 -3.77 -1.31 7.11
C TYR A 52 -2.90 -1.82 5.95
N LEU A 53 -1.63 -1.40 5.91
CA LEU A 53 -0.67 -1.89 4.92
C LEU A 53 -0.39 -3.40 5.06
N GLU A 54 -0.27 -3.89 6.29
CA GLU A 54 -0.17 -5.33 6.57
C GLU A 54 -1.36 -6.09 5.97
N HIS A 55 -2.58 -5.60 6.20
CA HIS A 55 -3.80 -6.21 5.66
C HIS A 55 -3.79 -6.25 4.12
N LEU A 56 -3.38 -5.18 3.47
CA LEU A 56 -3.33 -5.11 2.00
C LEU A 56 -2.31 -6.09 1.40
N LEU A 57 -1.11 -6.20 2.00
CA LEU A 57 -0.11 -7.18 1.53
C LEU A 57 -0.52 -8.61 1.85
N LYS A 58 -1.19 -8.83 3.00
CA LYS A 58 -1.78 -10.14 3.31
C LYS A 58 -2.84 -10.53 2.30
N PHE A 59 -3.76 -9.62 1.99
CA PHE A 59 -4.76 -9.83 0.94
C PHE A 59 -4.10 -10.22 -0.39
N THR A 60 -3.07 -9.47 -0.81
CA THR A 60 -2.35 -9.76 -2.06
C THR A 60 -1.67 -11.13 -2.03
N ALA A 61 -1.11 -11.53 -0.88
CA ALA A 61 -0.48 -12.84 -0.71
C ALA A 61 -1.51 -13.98 -0.77
N ASP A 62 -2.67 -13.80 -0.12
CA ASP A 62 -3.75 -14.80 -0.09
C ASP A 62 -4.40 -14.98 -1.48
N GLU A 63 -4.57 -13.89 -2.24
CA GLU A 63 -5.18 -13.89 -3.58
C GLU A 63 -4.19 -14.18 -4.72
N SER A 64 -2.90 -14.31 -4.42
CA SER A 64 -1.88 -14.57 -5.43
C SER A 64 -2.09 -15.93 -6.10
N CYS A 65 -2.17 -15.94 -7.43
CA CYS A 65 -2.23 -17.20 -8.20
C CYS A 65 -0.92 -18.00 -8.16
N GLY A 66 0.16 -17.43 -7.62
CA GLY A 66 1.47 -18.06 -7.46
C GLY A 66 2.32 -18.16 -8.72
N LYS A 67 1.88 -17.61 -9.86
CA LYS A 67 2.58 -17.77 -11.14
C LYS A 67 3.90 -17.01 -11.22
N CYS A 68 3.92 -15.74 -10.81
CA CYS A 68 5.13 -14.92 -10.87
C CYS A 68 5.77 -14.77 -9.48
N TYR A 69 7.10 -14.85 -9.43
CA TYR A 69 7.86 -14.75 -8.18
C TYR A 69 7.67 -13.43 -7.43
N PRO A 70 7.68 -12.26 -8.09
CA PRO A 70 7.50 -10.99 -7.38
C PRO A 70 6.21 -10.95 -6.56
N CYS A 71 5.08 -11.29 -7.16
CA CYS A 71 3.80 -11.32 -6.46
C CYS A 71 3.77 -12.43 -5.40
N ARG A 72 4.09 -13.69 -5.76
CA ARG A 72 4.00 -14.84 -4.85
C ARG A 72 4.86 -14.70 -3.61
N ILE A 73 6.14 -14.31 -3.78
CA ILE A 73 7.11 -14.22 -2.69
C ILE A 73 7.10 -12.82 -2.09
N GLY A 74 7.06 -11.78 -2.93
CA GLY A 74 7.20 -10.39 -2.50
C GLY A 74 6.03 -9.93 -1.62
N SER A 75 4.77 -10.25 -1.97
CA SER A 75 3.62 -9.90 -1.14
C SER A 75 3.68 -10.58 0.24
N HIS A 76 4.06 -11.85 0.27
CA HIS A 76 4.20 -12.60 1.52
C HIS A 76 5.34 -12.04 2.40
N ARG A 77 6.50 -11.74 1.81
CA ARG A 77 7.63 -11.13 2.55
C ARG A 77 7.31 -9.73 3.05
N GLY A 78 6.66 -8.92 2.24
CA GLY A 78 6.20 -7.60 2.67
C GLY A 78 5.21 -7.68 3.84
N TYR A 79 4.25 -8.60 3.78
CA TYR A 79 3.34 -8.89 4.89
C TYR A 79 4.10 -9.28 6.17
N GLU A 80 5.05 -10.22 6.08
CA GLU A 80 5.86 -10.66 7.23
C GLU A 80 6.65 -9.51 7.86
N LEU A 81 7.28 -8.65 7.06
CA LEU A 81 8.03 -7.50 7.53
C LEU A 81 7.14 -6.51 8.29
N LEU A 82 5.98 -6.16 7.72
CA LEU A 82 5.03 -5.24 8.36
C LEU A 82 4.47 -5.84 9.66
N LYS A 83 4.12 -7.11 9.67
CA LYS A 83 3.66 -7.81 10.86
C LYS A 83 4.72 -7.83 11.96
N LYS A 84 5.94 -8.23 11.62
CA LYS A 84 7.06 -8.31 12.55
C LYS A 84 7.37 -6.97 13.22
N SER A 85 7.30 -5.87 12.46
CA SER A 85 7.57 -4.52 12.97
C SER A 85 6.56 -4.03 14.02
N GLN A 86 5.43 -4.72 14.19
CA GLN A 86 4.39 -4.37 15.15
C GLN A 86 4.49 -5.16 16.47
N HIS A 87 5.12 -6.32 16.45
CA HIS A 87 5.11 -7.27 17.57
C HIS A 87 6.48 -7.47 18.22
N GLU A 88 7.54 -7.07 17.56
CA GLU A 88 8.92 -7.27 18.00
C GLU A 88 9.65 -5.92 18.05
N ASN A 89 10.76 -5.88 18.77
CA ASN A 89 11.67 -4.73 18.72
C ASN A 89 12.46 -4.70 17.42
N PHE A 90 11.75 -4.84 16.31
CA PHE A 90 12.25 -4.94 14.95
C PHE A 90 11.82 -3.72 14.13
N LYS A 91 12.76 -3.15 13.39
CA LYS A 91 12.49 -2.08 12.43
C LYS A 91 12.84 -2.56 11.04
N ILE A 92 11.95 -2.27 10.10
CA ILE A 92 12.13 -2.60 8.69
C ILE A 92 13.20 -1.68 8.12
N ASP A 93 14.13 -2.23 7.34
CA ASP A 93 15.02 -1.44 6.51
C ASP A 93 14.20 -0.74 5.41
N ARG A 94 14.28 0.60 5.38
CA ARG A 94 13.46 1.40 4.47
C ARG A 94 13.80 1.10 3.00
N GLN A 95 15.09 1.04 2.67
CA GLN A 95 15.51 0.77 1.30
C GLN A 95 15.08 -0.63 0.85
N LEU A 96 15.27 -1.63 1.72
CA LEU A 96 14.82 -3.00 1.43
C LEU A 96 13.31 -3.08 1.16
N PHE A 97 12.51 -2.32 1.90
CA PHE A 97 11.06 -2.29 1.68
C PHE A 97 10.70 -1.60 0.35
N ASP A 98 11.35 -0.47 0.05
CA ASP A 98 11.13 0.26 -1.19
C ASP A 98 11.54 -0.60 -2.41
N ASP A 99 12.68 -1.32 -2.34
CA ASP A 99 13.14 -2.26 -3.39
C ASP A 99 12.15 -3.42 -3.58
N LEU A 100 11.57 -3.93 -2.47
CA LEU A 100 10.53 -4.96 -2.52
C LEU A 100 9.28 -4.47 -3.26
N ILE A 101 8.81 -3.26 -2.94
CA ILE A 101 7.64 -2.64 -3.56
C ILE A 101 7.91 -2.37 -5.05
N GLU A 102 9.09 -1.88 -5.41
CA GLU A 102 9.49 -1.68 -6.80
C GLU A 102 9.56 -3.02 -7.57
N THR A 103 10.08 -4.08 -6.93
CA THR A 103 10.11 -5.41 -7.52
C THR A 103 8.71 -5.94 -7.82
N LEU A 104 7.74 -5.71 -6.93
CA LEU A 104 6.34 -6.03 -7.17
C LEU A 104 5.78 -5.26 -8.37
N GLU A 105 6.05 -3.96 -8.45
CA GLU A 105 5.56 -3.08 -9.51
C GLU A 105 6.07 -3.50 -10.90
N LEU A 106 7.38 -3.68 -11.01
CA LEU A 106 8.04 -3.89 -12.31
C LEU A 106 8.04 -5.36 -12.75
N GLY A 107 8.03 -6.29 -11.80
CA GLY A 107 8.21 -7.71 -12.10
C GLY A 107 6.94 -8.55 -12.07
N SER A 108 5.82 -8.04 -11.58
CA SER A 108 4.56 -8.80 -11.55
C SER A 108 3.89 -8.84 -12.93
N LEU A 109 3.31 -10.00 -13.27
CA LEU A 109 2.72 -10.22 -14.59
C LEU A 109 1.29 -9.68 -14.73
N CYS A 110 0.65 -9.27 -13.63
CA CYS A 110 -0.72 -8.77 -13.66
C CYS A 110 -0.95 -7.68 -12.61
N ALA A 111 -2.15 -7.08 -12.68
CA ALA A 111 -2.52 -5.95 -11.82
C ALA A 111 -2.60 -6.31 -10.31
N LEU A 112 -2.69 -7.58 -9.90
CA LEU A 112 -2.68 -7.90 -8.48
C LEU A 112 -1.35 -7.52 -7.83
N GLY A 113 -0.24 -8.10 -8.29
CA GLY A 113 1.09 -7.78 -7.77
C GLY A 113 1.61 -6.42 -8.24
N GLY A 114 1.28 -6.00 -9.48
CA GLY A 114 1.71 -4.72 -10.04
C GLY A 114 0.90 -3.52 -9.52
N GLY A 115 -0.29 -3.74 -8.95
CA GLY A 115 -1.14 -2.66 -8.44
C GLY A 115 -0.95 -2.38 -6.94
N ILE A 116 -0.58 -3.38 -6.14
CA ILE A 116 -0.39 -3.19 -4.69
C ILE A 116 0.69 -2.14 -4.32
N PRO A 117 1.71 -1.86 -5.12
CA PRO A 117 2.65 -0.78 -4.86
C PRO A 117 2.03 0.60 -4.71
N LEU A 118 0.94 0.89 -5.42
CA LEU A 118 0.30 2.20 -5.36
C LEU A 118 -0.15 2.60 -3.94
N PRO A 119 -1.01 1.83 -3.25
CA PRO A 119 -1.37 2.18 -1.87
C PRO A 119 -0.19 2.15 -0.91
N MET A 120 0.82 1.29 -1.12
CA MET A 120 2.05 1.29 -0.32
C MET A 120 2.79 2.61 -0.45
N LYS A 121 3.07 3.06 -1.69
CA LYS A 121 3.74 4.34 -1.98
C LYS A 121 2.95 5.53 -1.46
N ASN A 122 1.63 5.55 -1.64
CA ASN A 122 0.78 6.62 -1.08
C ASN A 122 0.93 6.70 0.44
N ALA A 123 0.84 5.59 1.16
CA ALA A 123 0.99 5.58 2.61
C ALA A 123 2.39 6.01 3.06
N MET A 124 3.43 5.52 2.38
CA MET A 124 4.82 5.89 2.68
C MET A 124 5.10 7.38 2.44
N ASN A 125 4.37 8.03 1.53
CA ASN A 125 4.51 9.46 1.25
C ASN A 125 3.71 10.32 2.23
N TYR A 126 2.46 9.98 2.50
CA TYR A 126 1.54 10.85 3.24
C TYR A 126 1.48 10.57 4.74
N PHE A 127 1.91 9.38 5.19
CA PHE A 127 1.85 8.96 6.59
C PHE A 127 3.24 8.65 7.18
N GLN A 128 4.28 9.34 6.70
CA GLN A 128 5.67 9.15 7.12
C GLN A 128 5.83 9.26 8.65
N GLU A 129 5.24 10.28 9.28
CA GLU A 129 5.35 10.51 10.72
C GLU A 129 4.77 9.37 11.55
N GLU A 130 3.67 8.78 11.10
CA GLU A 130 3.07 7.62 11.77
C GLU A 130 3.90 6.36 11.55
N LEU A 131 4.46 6.18 10.34
CA LEU A 131 5.17 4.97 9.92
C LEU A 131 6.63 4.92 10.37
N LYS A 132 7.29 6.08 10.61
CA LYS A 132 8.73 6.15 10.94
C LYS A 132 9.17 5.28 12.11
N LYS A 133 8.29 5.03 13.08
CA LYS A 133 8.60 4.18 14.23
C LYS A 133 8.81 2.69 13.86
N HIS A 134 8.29 2.26 12.71
CA HIS A 134 8.38 0.90 12.19
C HIS A 134 9.56 0.68 11.23
N PHE A 135 10.17 1.79 10.79
CA PHE A 135 11.27 1.76 9.83
C PHE A 135 12.56 2.29 10.46
N LYS A 136 13.69 1.75 10.03
CA LYS A 136 15.01 2.34 10.27
C LYS A 136 15.45 3.12 9.03
N SER A 137 16.15 4.19 9.32
CA SER A 137 16.79 5.03 8.28
C SER A 137 17.87 4.24 7.57
#